data_1e6987427f92fc7338f276ef63457ebc
#
_entry.id   1e6987427f92fc7338f276ef63457ebc
#
_cell.length_a   1.000
_cell.length_b   1.000
_cell.length_c   1.000
_cell.angle_alpha   90.00
_cell.angle_beta   90.00
_cell.angle_gamma   90.00
#
_symmetry.space_group_name_H-M   'P 1'
#
loop_
_entity.id
_entity.type
_entity.pdbx_description
1 polymer ?
#
loop_
_entity_poly.entity_id
_entity_poly.type
_entity_poly.pdbx_seq_one_letter_code
_entity_poly.pdbx_strand_id
1 'polypeptide(L)'
;MKKSLFCGVCLCALVAMGGTSFADIMVGVGAPLTGSQAAFGEQIKRGVEAAVAEANAKGGMNGEQITLVYGDDAADPKQGISVANKFVGDGVKFVIGHFNSGVSIPTSDIYAENGVLMIAPGTTNPTFTERELWNTFRTCRRDDKQGIVXGKYMADNYKDGKVAILHDKTPYGQGLADETKKSLNENGMKETLYEGVNQGDKDFSALISKMKAAGITAVYWGGMHPEAGLLIRQMADQGLKAQFISGDGIVSNELASIAGDAVAGVMNTFGPDPRDDKANAELIKAFRDKGFEPEAYTFYAYAGVQSLVNAANAAGSNDPMEVATAMKEKGPFKTVLGDISFDAKGDPSLSPYVMFEWRKGEDGKYNYFQK
;
A
#
# COMPACT_ATOMS: atom_id res chain seq x y z
N MET A 1 69.38 59.81 -11.16
CA MET A 1 68.30 59.45 -10.30
C MET A 1 67.32 58.52 -11.07
N LYS A 2 67.46 57.20 -10.93
CA LYS A 2 66.65 56.23 -11.62
C LYS A 2 65.67 55.57 -10.56
N LYS A 3 64.42 55.72 -10.73
CA LYS A 3 63.39 55.09 -9.87
C LYS A 3 62.99 53.77 -10.49
N SER A 4 63.24 52.67 -9.78
CA SER A 4 62.84 51.34 -10.17
C SER A 4 61.38 51.10 -9.66
N LEU A 5 60.47 50.74 -10.56
CA LEU A 5 59.10 50.37 -10.26
C LEU A 5 59.01 48.83 -10.14
N PHE A 6 58.70 48.36 -8.94
CA PHE A 6 58.48 46.91 -8.72
C PHE A 6 56.97 46.63 -8.91
N CYS A 7 56.64 45.82 -9.92
CA CYS A 7 55.30 45.39 -10.20
C CYS A 7 55.11 44.01 -9.56
N GLY A 8 54.34 43.93 -8.47
CA GLY A 8 54.05 42.67 -7.83
C GLY A 8 52.85 41.98 -8.56
N VAL A 9 53.10 40.80 -9.11
CA VAL A 9 52.07 39.98 -9.70
C VAL A 9 51.43 39.14 -8.60
N CYS A 10 50.16 39.48 -8.21
CA CYS A 10 49.37 38.64 -7.33
C CYS A 10 48.78 37.49 -8.15
N LEU A 11 49.28 36.29 -7.92
CA LEU A 11 48.75 35.06 -8.51
C LEU A 11 47.55 34.59 -7.65
N CYS A 12 46.33 34.91 -8.06
CA CYS A 12 45.13 34.36 -7.43
C CYS A 12 44.95 32.92 -7.91
N ALA A 13 45.25 31.96 -7.02
CA ALA A 13 44.94 30.55 -7.27
C ALA A 13 43.44 30.37 -7.12
N LEU A 14 42.70 30.28 -8.21
CA LEU A 14 41.28 29.80 -8.19
C LEU A 14 41.33 28.30 -7.89
N VAL A 15 41.00 27.94 -6.66
CA VAL A 15 40.71 26.55 -6.32
C VAL A 15 39.32 26.26 -6.90
N ALA A 16 39.30 25.66 -8.07
CA ALA A 16 38.07 25.09 -8.62
C ALA A 16 37.67 23.91 -7.73
N MET A 17 36.76 24.14 -6.79
CA MET A 17 36.08 23.04 -6.12
C MET A 17 35.20 22.36 -7.17
N GLY A 18 35.76 21.34 -7.81
CA GLY A 18 34.99 20.44 -8.65
C GLY A 18 34.06 19.66 -7.76
N GLY A 19 32.83 20.17 -7.60
CA GLY A 19 31.76 19.37 -6.97
C GLY A 19 31.56 18.16 -7.88
N THR A 20 31.78 16.98 -7.34
CA THR A 20 31.33 15.76 -8.00
C THR A 20 29.79 15.84 -8.05
N SER A 21 29.25 16.13 -9.23
CA SER A 21 27.83 16.00 -9.47
C SER A 21 27.52 14.51 -9.50
N PHE A 22 27.05 13.98 -8.39
CA PHE A 22 26.49 12.63 -8.40
C PHE A 22 25.18 12.70 -9.18
N ALA A 23 24.95 11.72 -10.01
CA ALA A 23 23.67 11.61 -10.71
C ALA A 23 22.58 11.30 -9.67
N ASP A 24 21.46 11.98 -9.79
CA ASP A 24 20.30 11.72 -8.89
C ASP A 24 19.85 10.26 -9.02
N ILE A 25 19.43 9.70 -7.89
CA ILE A 25 18.87 8.34 -7.87
C ILE A 25 17.39 8.43 -8.28
N MET A 26 17.04 7.74 -9.36
CA MET A 26 15.65 7.68 -9.80
C MET A 26 14.90 6.59 -9.05
N VAL A 27 13.79 6.99 -8.39
CA VAL A 27 12.86 6.07 -7.74
C VAL A 27 11.52 6.15 -8.47
N GLY A 28 11.05 5.00 -8.96
CA GLY A 28 9.76 4.89 -9.63
C GLY A 28 8.62 4.81 -8.61
N VAL A 29 7.53 5.50 -8.90
CA VAL A 29 6.28 5.39 -8.14
C VAL A 29 5.26 4.74 -9.05
N GLY A 30 5.04 3.43 -8.88
CA GLY A 30 4.05 2.67 -9.65
C GLY A 30 2.78 2.51 -8.83
N ALA A 31 1.66 3.05 -9.33
CA ALA A 31 0.41 3.04 -8.56
C ALA A 31 -0.78 3.35 -9.48
N PRO A 32 -2.02 3.06 -9.05
CA PRO A 32 -3.21 3.44 -9.82
C PRO A 32 -3.47 4.95 -9.66
N LEU A 33 -2.73 5.76 -10.42
CA LEU A 33 -2.80 7.22 -10.30
C LEU A 33 -4.08 7.77 -10.96
N THR A 34 -4.71 6.99 -11.85
CA THR A 34 -6.02 7.31 -12.44
C THR A 34 -6.96 6.11 -12.32
N GLY A 35 -8.22 6.30 -12.69
CA GLY A 35 -9.23 5.23 -12.68
C GLY A 35 -9.97 5.14 -11.36
N SER A 36 -10.68 4.02 -11.18
CA SER A 36 -11.59 3.83 -10.03
C SER A 36 -10.87 3.67 -8.69
N GLN A 37 -9.56 3.44 -8.71
CA GLN A 37 -8.77 3.27 -7.49
C GLN A 37 -7.77 4.42 -7.28
N ALA A 38 -7.98 5.55 -7.96
CA ALA A 38 -7.08 6.71 -7.88
C ALA A 38 -6.91 7.24 -6.44
N ALA A 39 -7.90 7.02 -5.58
CA ALA A 39 -7.78 7.40 -4.16
C ALA A 39 -6.58 6.72 -3.49
N PHE A 40 -6.31 5.45 -3.80
CA PHE A 40 -5.12 4.77 -3.29
C PHE A 40 -3.84 5.28 -3.95
N GLY A 41 -3.90 5.53 -5.26
CA GLY A 41 -2.76 6.10 -5.99
C GLY A 41 -2.31 7.43 -5.41
N GLU A 42 -3.27 8.29 -5.06
CA GLU A 42 -2.97 9.60 -4.43
C GLU A 42 -2.33 9.41 -3.06
N GLN A 43 -2.84 8.48 -2.24
CA GLN A 43 -2.23 8.18 -0.94
C GLN A 43 -0.76 7.78 -1.09
N ILE A 44 -0.48 6.88 -2.03
CA ILE A 44 0.89 6.39 -2.27
C ILE A 44 1.77 7.53 -2.76
N LYS A 45 1.31 8.28 -3.75
CA LYS A 45 2.04 9.41 -4.32
C LYS A 45 2.43 10.41 -3.22
N ARG A 46 1.45 10.84 -2.41
CA ARG A 46 1.70 11.83 -1.34
C ARG A 46 2.66 11.30 -0.28
N GLY A 47 2.52 10.03 0.09
CA GLY A 47 3.42 9.40 1.06
C GLY A 47 4.85 9.37 0.55
N VAL A 48 5.05 8.93 -0.70
CA VAL A 48 6.38 8.87 -1.31
C VAL A 48 6.98 10.27 -1.45
N GLU A 49 6.21 11.24 -1.97
CA GLU A 49 6.70 12.62 -2.15
C GLU A 49 7.19 13.21 -0.83
N ALA A 50 6.40 13.05 0.24
CA ALA A 50 6.77 13.60 1.55
C ALA A 50 8.02 12.92 2.12
N ALA A 51 8.11 11.60 2.00
CA ALA A 51 9.26 10.85 2.52
C ALA A 51 10.55 11.16 1.74
N VAL A 52 10.44 11.30 0.41
CA VAL A 52 11.59 11.66 -0.42
C VAL A 52 12.05 13.09 -0.12
N ALA A 53 11.11 14.03 0.07
CA ALA A 53 11.47 15.39 0.46
C ALA A 53 12.22 15.41 1.79
N GLU A 54 11.76 14.61 2.77
CA GLU A 54 12.46 14.48 4.05
C GLU A 54 13.85 13.87 3.88
N ALA A 55 13.96 12.78 3.10
CA ALA A 55 15.23 12.11 2.87
C ALA A 55 16.22 13.06 2.18
N ASN A 56 15.79 13.76 1.15
CA ASN A 56 16.62 14.72 0.41
C ASN A 56 17.10 15.87 1.30
N ALA A 57 16.23 16.37 2.18
CA ALA A 57 16.63 17.41 3.14
C ALA A 57 17.71 16.93 4.12
N LYS A 58 17.79 15.61 4.35
CA LYS A 58 18.79 14.98 5.23
C LYS A 58 20.03 14.50 4.48
N GLY A 59 20.13 14.79 3.18
CA GLY A 59 21.31 14.43 2.37
C GLY A 59 21.06 13.29 1.38
N GLY A 60 19.83 12.82 1.28
CA GLY A 60 19.45 11.81 0.30
C GLY A 60 19.86 10.37 0.67
N MET A 61 20.15 9.58 -0.32
CA MET A 61 20.53 8.18 -0.19
C MET A 61 22.02 8.05 -0.47
N ASN A 62 22.82 7.82 0.57
CA ASN A 62 24.29 7.82 0.50
C ASN A 62 24.87 9.10 -0.13
N GLY A 63 24.25 10.25 0.17
CA GLY A 63 24.73 11.54 -0.33
C GLY A 63 24.20 11.94 -1.70
N GLU A 64 23.39 11.08 -2.33
CA GLU A 64 22.80 11.35 -3.64
C GLU A 64 21.32 11.73 -3.47
N GLN A 65 20.86 12.72 -4.22
CA GLN A 65 19.47 13.16 -4.17
C GLN A 65 18.56 12.15 -4.89
N ILE A 66 17.34 12.02 -4.41
CA ILE A 66 16.33 11.12 -5.00
C ILE A 66 15.40 11.96 -5.88
N THR A 67 15.20 11.53 -7.12
CA THR A 67 14.20 12.09 -8.03
C THR A 67 13.13 11.05 -8.30
N LEU A 68 11.87 11.50 -8.45
CA LEU A 68 10.73 10.61 -8.63
C LEU A 68 10.30 10.54 -10.09
N VAL A 69 10.00 9.33 -10.55
CA VAL A 69 9.43 9.04 -11.86
C VAL A 69 8.10 8.31 -11.64
N TYR A 70 7.03 8.77 -12.26
CA TYR A 70 5.69 8.24 -12.00
C TYR A 70 5.23 7.31 -13.11
N GLY A 71 4.59 6.22 -12.72
CA GLY A 71 3.97 5.28 -13.64
C GLY A 71 2.54 4.98 -13.19
N ASP A 72 1.59 5.32 -14.04
CA ASP A 72 0.17 5.05 -13.77
C ASP A 72 -0.19 3.66 -14.30
N ASP A 73 -0.46 2.74 -13.39
CA ASP A 73 -0.89 1.38 -13.77
C ASP A 73 -2.42 1.26 -13.84
N ALA A 74 -3.17 2.28 -13.40
CA ALA A 74 -4.65 2.29 -13.39
C ALA A 74 -5.27 1.02 -12.80
N ALA A 75 -4.56 0.32 -11.91
CA ALA A 75 -4.93 -0.98 -11.32
C ALA A 75 -5.10 -2.10 -12.39
N ASP A 76 -4.48 -1.94 -13.55
CA ASP A 76 -4.55 -2.89 -14.67
C ASP A 76 -3.20 -3.59 -14.85
N PRO A 77 -3.16 -4.95 -14.81
CA PRO A 77 -1.89 -5.67 -14.95
C PRO A 77 -1.13 -5.38 -16.24
N LYS A 78 -1.83 -5.17 -17.36
CA LYS A 78 -1.18 -4.89 -18.66
C LYS A 78 -0.52 -3.51 -18.63
N GLN A 79 -1.21 -2.53 -18.05
CA GLN A 79 -0.63 -1.19 -17.87
C GLN A 79 0.55 -1.26 -16.90
N GLY A 80 0.44 -2.02 -15.81
CA GLY A 80 1.55 -2.24 -14.89
C GLY A 80 2.79 -2.79 -15.59
N ILE A 81 2.62 -3.80 -16.46
CA ILE A 81 3.72 -4.35 -17.25
C ILE A 81 4.36 -3.26 -18.13
N SER A 82 3.53 -2.41 -18.75
CA SER A 82 4.04 -1.30 -19.58
C SER A 82 4.83 -0.30 -18.72
N VAL A 83 4.32 0.02 -17.53
CA VAL A 83 5.01 0.90 -16.57
C VAL A 83 6.36 0.27 -16.15
N ALA A 84 6.37 -1.03 -15.85
CA ALA A 84 7.60 -1.71 -15.42
C ALA A 84 8.67 -1.64 -16.53
N ASN A 85 8.27 -1.94 -17.77
CA ASN A 85 9.21 -1.87 -18.90
C ASN A 85 9.71 -0.43 -19.13
N LYS A 86 8.83 0.56 -18.95
CA LYS A 86 9.24 1.97 -19.05
C LYS A 86 10.27 2.31 -17.96
N PHE A 87 9.99 1.96 -16.70
CA PHE A 87 10.92 2.23 -15.59
C PHE A 87 12.29 1.59 -15.84
N VAL A 88 12.30 0.33 -16.31
CA VAL A 88 13.55 -0.36 -16.67
C VAL A 88 14.28 0.41 -17.79
N GLY A 89 13.56 0.79 -18.84
CA GLY A 89 14.14 1.54 -19.98
C GLY A 89 14.68 2.91 -19.57
N ASP A 90 14.05 3.55 -18.59
CA ASP A 90 14.50 4.85 -18.07
C ASP A 90 15.68 4.73 -17.09
N GLY A 91 16.06 3.50 -16.70
CA GLY A 91 17.17 3.28 -15.77
C GLY A 91 16.80 3.37 -14.30
N VAL A 92 15.50 3.30 -13.97
CA VAL A 92 15.04 3.27 -12.58
C VAL A 92 15.59 2.02 -11.89
N LYS A 93 16.10 2.18 -10.67
CA LYS A 93 16.70 1.08 -9.90
C LYS A 93 15.86 0.68 -8.67
N PHE A 94 14.97 1.55 -8.24
CA PHE A 94 14.13 1.33 -7.05
C PHE A 94 12.70 1.72 -7.38
N VAL A 95 11.72 0.92 -6.97
CA VAL A 95 10.31 1.22 -7.19
C VAL A 95 9.57 1.14 -5.84
N ILE A 96 8.82 2.21 -5.51
CA ILE A 96 7.82 2.17 -4.45
C ILE A 96 6.47 1.93 -5.16
N GLY A 97 5.93 0.77 -4.98
CA GLY A 97 4.76 0.29 -5.73
C GLY A 97 4.95 -1.18 -6.11
N HIS A 98 4.08 -1.75 -6.89
CA HIS A 98 2.74 -1.27 -7.23
C HIS A 98 1.79 -1.50 -6.05
N PHE A 99 0.54 -1.08 -6.19
CA PHE A 99 -0.44 -1.24 -5.11
C PHE A 99 -1.14 -2.60 -5.19
N ASN A 100 -1.76 -2.87 -6.32
CA ASN A 100 -2.62 -4.05 -6.51
C ASN A 100 -1.79 -5.33 -6.67
N SER A 101 -2.17 -6.40 -5.96
CA SER A 101 -1.46 -7.70 -6.06
C SER A 101 -1.41 -8.22 -7.50
N GLY A 102 -2.51 -8.05 -8.26
CA GLY A 102 -2.58 -8.46 -9.66
C GLY A 102 -1.63 -7.68 -10.57
N VAL A 103 -1.18 -6.51 -10.16
CA VAL A 103 -0.20 -5.70 -10.89
C VAL A 103 1.21 -6.03 -10.39
N SER A 104 1.41 -6.05 -9.06
CA SER A 104 2.73 -6.24 -8.47
C SER A 104 3.34 -7.60 -8.79
N ILE A 105 2.52 -8.66 -8.80
CA ILE A 105 3.05 -10.01 -9.02
C ILE A 105 3.75 -10.11 -10.38
N PRO A 106 3.10 -9.80 -11.53
CA PRO A 106 3.80 -9.90 -12.81
C PRO A 106 4.90 -8.85 -13.01
N THR A 107 4.76 -7.64 -12.45
CA THR A 107 5.79 -6.61 -12.62
C THR A 107 7.05 -6.94 -11.83
N SER A 108 6.93 -7.65 -10.71
CA SER A 108 8.09 -8.02 -9.89
C SER A 108 9.07 -8.94 -10.63
N ASP A 109 8.57 -9.78 -11.54
CA ASP A 109 9.45 -10.61 -12.39
C ASP A 109 10.29 -9.74 -13.32
N ILE A 110 9.63 -8.77 -13.99
CA ILE A 110 10.32 -7.82 -14.88
C ILE A 110 11.39 -7.06 -14.11
N TYR A 111 11.04 -6.57 -12.92
CA TYR A 111 11.99 -5.84 -12.08
C TYR A 111 13.16 -6.73 -11.63
N ALA A 112 12.88 -7.99 -11.22
CA ALA A 112 13.92 -8.92 -10.77
C ALA A 112 14.94 -9.20 -11.87
N GLU A 113 14.45 -9.43 -13.10
CA GLU A 113 15.29 -9.73 -14.26
C GLU A 113 16.17 -8.56 -14.69
N ASN A 114 15.79 -7.33 -14.31
CA ASN A 114 16.45 -6.10 -14.75
C ASN A 114 17.16 -5.35 -13.60
N GLY A 115 17.32 -6.02 -12.46
CA GLY A 115 18.11 -5.45 -11.35
C GLY A 115 17.41 -4.29 -10.64
N VAL A 116 16.06 -4.31 -10.56
CA VAL A 116 15.26 -3.28 -9.91
C VAL A 116 14.68 -3.84 -8.60
N LEU A 117 14.91 -3.15 -7.49
CA LEU A 117 14.34 -3.48 -6.19
C LEU A 117 12.96 -2.83 -6.06
N MET A 118 11.99 -3.57 -5.53
CA MET A 118 10.60 -3.16 -5.44
C MET A 118 10.09 -3.26 -4.00
N ILE A 119 9.48 -2.19 -3.49
CA ILE A 119 8.84 -2.17 -2.17
C ILE A 119 7.37 -1.79 -2.37
N ALA A 120 6.48 -2.75 -2.11
CA ALA A 120 5.04 -2.59 -2.35
C ALA A 120 4.32 -2.16 -1.06
N PRO A 121 3.63 -1.00 -1.07
CA PRO A 121 2.94 -0.53 0.14
C PRO A 121 1.57 -1.18 0.37
N GLY A 122 0.99 -1.85 -0.64
CA GLY A 122 -0.37 -2.41 -0.54
C GLY A 122 -0.55 -3.79 -1.15
N THR A 123 0.52 -4.45 -1.59
CA THR A 123 0.44 -5.78 -2.19
C THR A 123 0.42 -6.83 -1.09
N THR A 124 -0.78 -7.33 -0.77
CA THR A 124 -0.99 -8.21 0.39
C THR A 124 -0.99 -9.70 0.04
N ASN A 125 -1.20 -10.07 -1.22
CA ASN A 125 -1.26 -11.48 -1.63
C ASN A 125 0.06 -12.19 -1.29
N PRO A 126 0.00 -13.36 -0.62
CA PRO A 126 1.22 -14.11 -0.25
C PRO A 126 2.12 -14.47 -1.42
N THR A 127 1.54 -14.73 -2.61
CA THR A 127 2.32 -15.11 -3.81
C THR A 127 3.42 -14.09 -4.14
N PHE A 128 3.22 -12.82 -3.80
CA PHE A 128 4.21 -11.77 -4.09
C PHE A 128 5.59 -12.10 -3.51
N THR A 129 5.64 -12.57 -2.27
CA THR A 129 6.92 -12.88 -1.58
C THR A 129 7.22 -14.39 -1.51
N GLU A 130 6.19 -15.26 -1.62
CA GLU A 130 6.41 -16.72 -1.57
C GLU A 130 7.25 -17.24 -2.74
N ARG A 131 7.39 -16.48 -3.83
CA ARG A 131 8.27 -16.85 -4.96
C ARG A 131 9.75 -16.62 -4.65
N GLU A 132 10.03 -15.99 -3.51
CA GLU A 132 11.39 -15.76 -3.00
C GLU A 132 12.29 -14.99 -3.99
N LEU A 133 11.70 -14.07 -4.75
CA LEU A 133 12.49 -13.17 -5.62
C LEU A 133 13.37 -12.27 -4.74
N TRP A 134 14.59 -12.03 -5.19
CA TRP A 134 15.57 -11.24 -4.42
C TRP A 134 15.10 -9.80 -4.17
N ASN A 135 14.27 -9.28 -5.06
CA ASN A 135 13.94 -7.86 -5.18
C ASN A 135 12.60 -7.45 -4.57
N THR A 136 11.80 -8.39 -4.00
CA THR A 136 10.45 -8.07 -3.53
C THR A 136 10.41 -7.84 -2.02
N PHE A 137 9.87 -6.67 -1.64
CA PHE A 137 9.61 -6.28 -0.26
C PHE A 137 8.23 -5.65 -0.18
N ARG A 138 7.61 -5.67 1.02
CA ARG A 138 6.36 -4.96 1.24
C ARG A 138 6.40 -4.23 2.59
N THR A 139 5.61 -3.15 2.70
CA THR A 139 5.40 -2.48 3.99
C THR A 139 3.99 -2.72 4.54
N CYS A 140 3.19 -3.53 3.83
CA CYS A 140 1.87 -3.99 4.29
C CYS A 140 1.95 -5.43 4.79
N ARG A 141 0.86 -5.91 5.38
CA ARG A 141 0.74 -7.28 5.89
C ARG A 141 0.23 -8.21 4.80
N ARG A 142 0.14 -9.52 5.13
CA ARG A 142 -0.22 -10.57 4.16
C ARG A 142 -1.67 -11.03 4.35
N ASP A 143 -2.30 -11.40 3.23
CA ASP A 143 -3.69 -11.88 3.19
C ASP A 143 -3.90 -13.18 3.96
N ASP A 144 -2.89 -14.06 4.02
CA ASP A 144 -3.03 -15.31 4.80
C ASP A 144 -3.20 -15.00 6.30
N LYS A 145 -2.58 -13.91 6.79
CA LYS A 145 -2.79 -13.45 8.17
C LYS A 145 -4.11 -12.71 8.32
N GLN A 146 -4.49 -11.96 7.30
CA GLN A 146 -5.75 -11.21 7.28
C GLN A 146 -6.95 -12.15 7.26
N GLY A 147 -6.91 -13.19 6.43
CA GLY A 147 -7.97 -14.19 6.32
C GLY A 147 -8.23 -14.91 7.64
N ILE A 148 -7.16 -15.19 8.41
CA ILE A 148 -7.31 -15.80 9.75
C ILE A 148 -8.18 -14.91 10.65
N VAL A 149 -7.94 -13.64 10.67
CA VAL A 149 -8.71 -12.70 11.50
C VAL A 149 -10.18 -12.63 11.07
N UNK A 150 -10.47 -12.56 9.79
CA UNK A 150 -11.63 -12.44 9.30
C UNK A 150 -12.42 -13.57 9.47
N GLY A 151 -11.90 -14.71 9.13
CA GLY A 151 -12.62 -15.98 9.25
C GLY A 151 -13.00 -16.33 10.67
N LYS A 152 -12.06 -16.21 11.57
CA LYS A 152 -12.35 -16.42 13.01
C LYS A 152 -13.42 -15.45 13.52
N TYR A 153 -13.32 -14.17 13.18
CA TYR A 153 -14.32 -13.16 13.60
C TYR A 153 -15.72 -13.58 13.14
N MET A 154 -15.85 -14.03 11.89
CA MET A 154 -17.16 -14.46 11.36
C MET A 154 -17.68 -15.72 12.08
N ALA A 155 -16.80 -16.68 12.31
CA ALA A 155 -17.20 -17.92 13.01
C ALA A 155 -17.68 -17.61 14.45
N ASP A 156 -17.00 -16.69 15.13
CA ASP A 156 -17.36 -16.32 16.51
C ASP A 156 -18.69 -15.54 16.59
N ASN A 157 -18.96 -14.69 15.59
CA ASN A 157 -20.08 -13.72 15.69
C ASN A 157 -21.32 -14.10 14.87
N TYR A 158 -21.17 -14.99 13.87
CA TYR A 158 -22.28 -15.33 12.95
C TYR A 158 -22.53 -16.83 12.86
N LYS A 159 -22.15 -17.61 13.88
CA LYS A 159 -22.28 -19.08 13.93
C LYS A 159 -23.70 -19.59 13.68
N ASP A 160 -24.71 -18.82 14.09
CA ASP A 160 -26.12 -19.19 13.94
C ASP A 160 -26.75 -18.61 12.65
N GLY A 161 -25.92 -17.95 11.84
CA GLY A 161 -26.35 -17.30 10.61
C GLY A 161 -25.85 -18.01 9.35
N LYS A 162 -26.04 -17.33 8.23
CA LYS A 162 -25.59 -17.82 6.93
C LYS A 162 -24.65 -16.78 6.30
N VAL A 163 -23.48 -17.23 5.88
CA VAL A 163 -22.43 -16.34 5.37
C VAL A 163 -22.32 -16.50 3.85
N ALA A 164 -22.25 -15.36 3.15
CA ALA A 164 -21.82 -15.30 1.77
C ALA A 164 -20.37 -14.77 1.73
N ILE A 165 -19.51 -15.42 0.97
CA ILE A 165 -18.17 -14.94 0.67
C ILE A 165 -18.15 -14.55 -0.80
N LEU A 166 -17.85 -13.30 -1.06
CA LEU A 166 -17.84 -12.71 -2.41
C LEU A 166 -16.42 -12.21 -2.73
N HIS A 167 -16.06 -12.17 -4.02
CA HIS A 167 -14.77 -11.63 -4.43
C HIS A 167 -14.81 -11.03 -5.83
N ASP A 168 -13.84 -10.17 -6.14
CA ASP A 168 -13.75 -9.46 -7.42
C ASP A 168 -12.94 -10.20 -8.49
N LYS A 169 -12.59 -11.47 -8.25
CA LYS A 169 -11.82 -12.35 -9.14
C LYS A 169 -10.38 -11.90 -9.39
N THR A 170 -9.92 -10.83 -8.73
CA THR A 170 -8.51 -10.43 -8.83
C THR A 170 -7.63 -11.31 -7.94
N PRO A 171 -6.32 -11.37 -8.20
CA PRO A 171 -5.40 -12.08 -7.29
C PRO A 171 -5.52 -11.62 -5.83
N TYR A 172 -5.76 -10.32 -5.58
CA TYR A 172 -6.00 -9.83 -4.21
C TYR A 172 -7.34 -10.33 -3.69
N GLY A 173 -8.43 -9.94 -4.34
CA GLY A 173 -9.76 -10.15 -3.77
C GLY A 173 -10.13 -11.63 -3.65
N GLN A 174 -9.84 -12.44 -4.68
CA GLN A 174 -10.08 -13.88 -4.59
C GLN A 174 -9.14 -14.54 -3.60
N GLY A 175 -7.85 -14.17 -3.62
CA GLY A 175 -6.87 -14.73 -2.68
C GLY A 175 -7.28 -14.51 -1.23
N LEU A 176 -7.68 -13.28 -0.90
CA LEU A 176 -8.12 -12.95 0.46
C LEU A 176 -9.44 -13.66 0.82
N ALA A 177 -10.38 -13.78 -0.13
CA ALA A 177 -11.62 -14.52 0.07
C ALA A 177 -11.34 -16.02 0.34
N ASP A 178 -10.39 -16.61 -0.38
CA ASP A 178 -9.99 -18.00 -0.17
C ASP A 178 -9.39 -18.21 1.22
N GLU A 179 -8.49 -17.32 1.66
CA GLU A 179 -7.90 -17.42 3.00
C GLU A 179 -8.95 -17.21 4.10
N THR A 180 -9.89 -16.29 3.88
CA THR A 180 -11.00 -16.04 4.80
C THR A 180 -11.91 -17.26 4.90
N LYS A 181 -12.27 -17.85 3.75
CA LYS A 181 -13.08 -19.07 3.67
C LYS A 181 -12.40 -20.23 4.39
N LYS A 182 -11.11 -20.42 4.13
CA LYS A 182 -10.30 -21.45 4.78
C LYS A 182 -10.38 -21.30 6.30
N SER A 183 -10.11 -20.10 6.80
CA SER A 183 -10.16 -19.82 8.24
C SER A 183 -11.56 -20.01 8.82
N LEU A 184 -12.60 -19.55 8.12
CA LEU A 184 -14.00 -19.75 8.53
C LEU A 184 -14.28 -21.25 8.74
N ASN A 185 -13.88 -22.06 7.74
CA ASN A 185 -14.12 -23.51 7.76
C ASN A 185 -13.32 -24.20 8.88
N GLU A 186 -12.07 -23.79 9.09
CA GLU A 186 -11.25 -24.31 10.18
C GLU A 186 -11.81 -23.98 11.56
N ASN A 187 -12.61 -22.91 11.67
CA ASN A 187 -13.29 -22.53 12.90
C ASN A 187 -14.72 -23.10 12.98
N GLY A 188 -15.03 -24.10 12.15
CA GLY A 188 -16.26 -24.90 12.27
C GLY A 188 -17.49 -24.32 11.59
N MET A 189 -17.33 -23.26 10.81
CA MET A 189 -18.45 -22.64 10.09
C MET A 189 -18.21 -22.72 8.58
N LYS A 190 -19.27 -23.03 7.82
CA LYS A 190 -19.17 -23.13 6.36
C LYS A 190 -19.99 -22.04 5.69
N GLU A 191 -19.44 -21.46 4.65
CA GLU A 191 -20.12 -20.47 3.84
C GLU A 191 -21.33 -21.07 3.12
N THR A 192 -22.42 -20.31 3.01
CA THR A 192 -23.62 -20.70 2.26
C THR A 192 -23.47 -20.38 0.78
N LEU A 193 -22.77 -19.28 0.46
CA LEU A 193 -22.49 -18.86 -0.91
C LEU A 193 -21.01 -18.50 -1.04
N TYR A 194 -20.41 -18.88 -2.18
CA TYR A 194 -19.10 -18.41 -2.59
C TYR A 194 -19.21 -17.98 -4.05
N GLU A 195 -19.08 -16.68 -4.31
CA GLU A 195 -19.38 -16.10 -5.64
C GLU A 195 -18.36 -15.05 -6.05
N GLY A 196 -17.96 -15.08 -7.32
CA GLY A 196 -17.10 -14.05 -7.89
C GLY A 196 -17.86 -13.11 -8.81
N VAL A 197 -17.68 -11.80 -8.64
CA VAL A 197 -18.14 -10.77 -9.57
C VAL A 197 -16.93 -10.22 -10.32
N ASN A 198 -17.14 -9.48 -11.40
CA ASN A 198 -15.99 -8.92 -12.12
C ASN A 198 -15.62 -7.55 -11.55
N GLN A 199 -14.33 -7.28 -11.47
CA GLN A 199 -13.87 -5.95 -11.15
C GLN A 199 -14.49 -4.97 -12.16
N GLY A 200 -15.07 -3.88 -11.65
CA GLY A 200 -15.75 -2.88 -12.46
C GLY A 200 -17.26 -3.10 -12.63
N ASP A 201 -17.80 -4.23 -12.13
CA ASP A 201 -19.25 -4.45 -12.14
C ASP A 201 -19.96 -3.37 -11.30
N LYS A 202 -21.10 -2.91 -11.78
CA LYS A 202 -21.84 -1.80 -11.12
C LYS A 202 -23.24 -2.20 -10.65
N ASP A 203 -23.75 -3.35 -11.08
CA ASP A 203 -25.09 -3.82 -10.72
C ASP A 203 -24.99 -5.19 -10.06
N PHE A 204 -25.37 -5.25 -8.80
CA PHE A 204 -25.34 -6.46 -7.99
C PHE A 204 -26.75 -6.96 -7.65
N SER A 205 -27.78 -6.45 -8.33
CA SER A 205 -29.18 -6.75 -8.01
C SER A 205 -29.50 -8.25 -8.00
N ALA A 206 -29.02 -8.99 -8.99
CA ALA A 206 -29.25 -10.42 -9.07
C ALA A 206 -28.54 -11.18 -7.94
N LEU A 207 -27.32 -10.78 -7.62
CA LEU A 207 -26.54 -11.37 -6.51
C LEU A 207 -27.21 -11.10 -5.17
N ILE A 208 -27.69 -9.87 -4.96
CA ILE A 208 -28.38 -9.48 -3.72
C ILE A 208 -29.70 -10.29 -3.58
N SER A 209 -30.46 -10.44 -4.68
CA SER A 209 -31.68 -11.27 -4.67
C SER A 209 -31.36 -12.72 -4.30
N LYS A 210 -30.25 -13.27 -4.83
CA LYS A 210 -29.80 -14.63 -4.48
C LYS A 210 -29.44 -14.72 -3.00
N MET A 211 -28.73 -13.73 -2.45
CA MET A 211 -28.36 -13.69 -1.04
C MET A 211 -29.59 -13.59 -0.14
N LYS A 212 -30.60 -12.77 -0.53
CA LYS A 212 -31.88 -12.68 0.20
C LYS A 212 -32.62 -14.02 0.23
N ALA A 213 -32.73 -14.66 -0.94
CA ALA A 213 -33.39 -15.98 -1.05
C ALA A 213 -32.68 -17.05 -0.21
N ALA A 214 -31.35 -16.96 -0.10
CA ALA A 214 -30.56 -17.87 0.72
C ALA A 214 -30.62 -17.57 2.22
N GLY A 215 -31.14 -16.39 2.59
CA GLY A 215 -31.23 -15.95 3.99
C GLY A 215 -29.86 -15.54 4.58
N ILE A 216 -29.02 -14.92 3.77
CA ILE A 216 -27.67 -14.49 4.20
C ILE A 216 -27.76 -13.42 5.29
N THR A 217 -27.00 -13.59 6.37
CA THR A 217 -26.95 -12.68 7.52
C THR A 217 -25.59 -11.96 7.64
N ALA A 218 -24.55 -12.47 6.97
CA ALA A 218 -23.26 -11.78 6.89
C ALA A 218 -22.67 -11.97 5.50
N VAL A 219 -22.09 -10.91 4.96
CA VAL A 219 -21.45 -10.90 3.63
C VAL A 219 -19.99 -10.51 3.83
N TYR A 220 -19.10 -11.39 3.42
CA TYR A 220 -17.67 -11.07 3.31
C TYR A 220 -17.36 -10.65 1.88
N TRP A 221 -16.62 -9.55 1.72
CA TRP A 221 -16.19 -9.04 0.41
C TRP A 221 -14.66 -9.05 0.32
N GLY A 222 -14.12 -9.87 -0.58
CA GLY A 222 -12.72 -9.81 -1.00
C GLY A 222 -12.61 -8.95 -2.26
N GLY A 223 -12.17 -7.72 -2.11
CA GLY A 223 -12.07 -6.80 -3.24
C GLY A 223 -11.95 -5.35 -2.79
N MET A 224 -12.05 -4.45 -3.76
CA MET A 224 -11.74 -3.04 -3.56
C MET A 224 -12.97 -2.21 -3.21
N HIS A 225 -12.71 -0.97 -2.76
CA HIS A 225 -13.74 -0.05 -2.26
C HIS A 225 -14.79 0.39 -3.31
N PRO A 226 -14.49 0.51 -4.62
CA PRO A 226 -15.53 0.97 -5.54
C PRO A 226 -16.71 0.00 -5.63
N GLU A 227 -16.43 -1.30 -5.81
CA GLU A 227 -17.46 -2.34 -5.86
C GLU A 227 -18.10 -2.52 -4.48
N ALA A 228 -17.29 -2.49 -3.41
CA ALA A 228 -17.81 -2.60 -2.03
C ALA A 228 -18.85 -1.52 -1.75
N GLY A 229 -18.53 -0.26 -2.07
CA GLY A 229 -19.45 0.86 -1.83
C GLY A 229 -20.79 0.70 -2.56
N LEU A 230 -20.71 0.27 -3.83
CA LEU A 230 -21.92 0.01 -4.62
C LEU A 230 -22.73 -1.16 -4.05
N LEU A 231 -22.05 -2.24 -3.65
CA LEU A 231 -22.69 -3.43 -3.08
C LEU A 231 -23.38 -3.09 -1.76
N ILE A 232 -22.70 -2.36 -0.86
CA ILE A 232 -23.23 -1.90 0.41
C ILE A 232 -24.52 -1.08 0.19
N ARG A 233 -24.45 -0.09 -0.73
CA ARG A 233 -25.59 0.78 -1.04
C ARG A 233 -26.76 -0.03 -1.61
N GLN A 234 -26.49 -0.92 -2.58
CA GLN A 234 -27.54 -1.72 -3.22
C GLN A 234 -28.16 -2.74 -2.24
N MET A 235 -27.35 -3.29 -1.32
CA MET A 235 -27.90 -4.15 -0.24
C MET A 235 -28.92 -3.38 0.61
N ALA A 236 -28.58 -2.14 1.00
CA ALA A 236 -29.48 -1.30 1.78
C ALA A 236 -30.75 -0.95 0.97
N ASP A 237 -30.59 -0.52 -0.29
CA ASP A 237 -31.70 -0.15 -1.17
C ASP A 237 -32.68 -1.31 -1.39
N GLN A 238 -32.16 -2.55 -1.47
CA GLN A 238 -32.98 -3.75 -1.69
C GLN A 238 -33.41 -4.42 -0.38
N GLY A 239 -33.05 -3.83 0.76
CA GLY A 239 -33.48 -4.33 2.08
C GLY A 239 -32.84 -5.63 2.52
N LEU A 240 -31.63 -5.92 2.06
CA LEU A 240 -30.85 -7.06 2.58
C LEU A 240 -30.16 -6.62 3.88
N LYS A 241 -30.66 -7.10 5.00
CA LYS A 241 -30.12 -6.79 6.33
C LYS A 241 -29.05 -7.83 6.69
N ALA A 242 -27.86 -7.69 6.14
CA ALA A 242 -26.74 -8.57 6.42
C ALA A 242 -25.53 -7.71 6.81
N GLN A 243 -24.75 -8.18 7.77
CA GLN A 243 -23.51 -7.50 8.16
C GLN A 243 -22.51 -7.55 7.01
N PHE A 244 -21.98 -6.40 6.62
CA PHE A 244 -20.94 -6.34 5.59
C PHE A 244 -19.56 -6.33 6.26
N ILE A 245 -18.66 -7.20 5.79
CA ILE A 245 -17.31 -7.41 6.34
C ILE A 245 -16.34 -7.47 5.16
N SER A 246 -15.19 -6.85 5.27
CA SER A 246 -14.20 -6.86 4.19
C SER A 246 -12.77 -6.79 4.73
N GLY A 247 -11.82 -6.75 3.82
CA GLY A 247 -10.40 -6.58 4.11
C GLY A 247 -9.96 -5.12 3.98
N ASP A 248 -8.68 -4.95 3.84
CA ASP A 248 -8.01 -3.66 3.74
C ASP A 248 -8.27 -2.93 2.41
N GLY A 249 -8.76 -3.63 1.39
CA GLY A 249 -9.10 -3.02 0.08
C GLY A 249 -10.23 -2.01 0.13
N ILE A 250 -10.95 -1.91 1.27
CA ILE A 250 -12.00 -0.89 1.42
C ILE A 250 -11.57 0.29 2.29
N VAL A 251 -10.29 0.34 2.70
CA VAL A 251 -9.80 1.35 3.64
C VAL A 251 -9.45 2.65 2.88
N SER A 252 -10.52 3.33 2.45
CA SER A 252 -10.45 4.64 1.82
C SER A 252 -11.74 5.40 2.14
N ASN A 253 -11.62 6.68 2.47
CA ASN A 253 -12.77 7.54 2.75
C ASN A 253 -13.73 7.62 1.55
N GLU A 254 -13.26 7.28 0.34
CA GLU A 254 -14.11 7.19 -0.84
C GLU A 254 -15.21 6.12 -0.70
N LEU A 255 -14.99 5.08 0.12
CA LEU A 255 -16.01 4.08 0.41
C LEU A 255 -17.31 4.74 0.91
N ALA A 256 -17.17 5.64 1.90
CA ALA A 256 -18.33 6.34 2.47
C ALA A 256 -19.00 7.26 1.45
N SER A 257 -18.21 7.85 0.53
CA SER A 257 -18.77 8.69 -0.53
C SER A 257 -19.65 7.89 -1.50
N ILE A 258 -19.29 6.62 -1.75
CA ILE A 258 -20.05 5.73 -2.66
C ILE A 258 -21.23 5.09 -1.93
N ALA A 259 -21.02 4.57 -0.72
CA ALA A 259 -22.03 3.83 0.03
C ALA A 259 -23.05 4.73 0.73
N GLY A 260 -22.70 5.98 1.00
CA GLY A 260 -23.55 6.89 1.78
C GLY A 260 -23.71 6.40 3.22
N ASP A 261 -24.87 6.69 3.82
CA ASP A 261 -25.16 6.30 5.20
C ASP A 261 -25.19 4.76 5.40
N ALA A 262 -25.30 3.99 4.32
CA ALA A 262 -25.28 2.53 4.40
C ALA A 262 -23.92 1.97 4.86
N VAL A 263 -22.86 2.79 4.84
CA VAL A 263 -21.53 2.38 5.34
C VAL A 263 -21.50 2.18 6.85
N ALA A 264 -22.49 2.74 7.58
CA ALA A 264 -22.54 2.64 9.05
C ALA A 264 -22.56 1.18 9.50
N GLY A 265 -21.62 0.80 10.35
CA GLY A 265 -21.52 -0.55 10.88
C GLY A 265 -20.77 -1.54 10.00
N VAL A 266 -20.31 -1.12 8.81
CA VAL A 266 -19.46 -1.97 7.98
C VAL A 266 -18.18 -2.30 8.77
N MET A 267 -17.73 -3.55 8.67
CA MET A 267 -16.52 -4.01 9.37
C MET A 267 -15.40 -4.28 8.36
N ASN A 268 -14.17 -4.01 8.76
CA ASN A 268 -13.03 -4.42 7.95
C ASN A 268 -11.83 -4.76 8.83
N THR A 269 -10.89 -5.50 8.26
CA THR A 269 -9.59 -5.72 8.88
C THR A 269 -8.58 -4.72 8.30
N PHE A 270 -7.67 -4.26 9.15
CA PHE A 270 -6.52 -3.45 8.75
C PHE A 270 -5.44 -3.59 9.84
N GLY A 271 -4.26 -3.05 9.61
CA GLY A 271 -3.27 -2.90 10.68
C GLY A 271 -3.67 -1.77 11.63
N PRO A 272 -3.11 -1.72 12.85
CA PRO A 272 -3.32 -0.54 13.70
C PRO A 272 -3.08 0.74 12.91
N ASP A 273 -3.95 1.73 13.12
CA ASP A 273 -3.95 2.93 12.30
C ASP A 273 -2.74 3.81 12.63
N PRO A 274 -1.86 4.10 11.66
CA PRO A 274 -0.70 4.96 11.92
C PRO A 274 -1.07 6.38 12.36
N ARG A 275 -2.31 6.81 12.09
CA ARG A 275 -2.81 8.13 12.49
C ARG A 275 -3.04 8.23 14.01
N ASP A 276 -3.22 7.08 14.67
CA ASP A 276 -3.39 7.03 16.12
C ASP A 276 -2.05 7.07 16.88
N ASP A 277 -0.93 6.88 16.18
CA ASP A 277 0.39 6.95 16.79
C ASP A 277 0.80 8.43 16.96
N LYS A 278 0.99 8.84 18.21
CA LYS A 278 1.40 10.21 18.56
C LYS A 278 2.73 10.61 17.90
N ALA A 279 3.59 9.64 17.60
CA ALA A 279 4.85 9.91 16.89
C ALA A 279 4.63 10.50 15.50
N ASN A 280 3.48 10.22 14.90
CA ASN A 280 3.14 10.71 13.56
C ASN A 280 2.40 12.06 13.56
N ALA A 281 2.13 12.66 14.73
CA ALA A 281 1.30 13.88 14.83
C ALA A 281 1.82 15.05 13.98
N GLU A 282 3.14 15.28 13.99
CA GLU A 282 3.76 16.36 13.21
C GLU A 282 3.67 16.08 11.69
N LEU A 283 3.84 14.83 11.30
CA LEU A 283 3.72 14.44 9.89
C LEU A 283 2.27 14.61 9.41
N ILE A 284 1.31 14.18 10.23
CA ILE A 284 -0.13 14.35 9.92
C ILE A 284 -0.44 15.84 9.74
N LYS A 285 0.06 16.67 10.69
CA LYS A 285 -0.13 18.12 10.59
C LYS A 285 0.48 18.67 9.29
N ALA A 286 1.68 18.22 8.93
CA ALA A 286 2.35 18.70 7.71
C ALA A 286 1.54 18.37 6.43
N PHE A 287 0.89 17.20 6.38
CA PHE A 287 -0.01 16.85 5.28
C PHE A 287 -1.24 17.77 5.27
N ARG A 288 -1.85 17.98 6.44
CA ARG A 288 -3.05 18.82 6.57
C ARG A 288 -2.77 20.26 6.19
N ASP A 289 -1.60 20.79 6.58
CA ASP A 289 -1.18 22.16 6.21
C ASP A 289 -1.06 22.33 4.69
N LYS A 290 -0.84 21.23 3.95
CA LYS A 290 -0.80 21.21 2.49
C LYS A 290 -2.16 20.87 1.86
N GLY A 291 -3.22 20.80 2.67
CA GLY A 291 -4.58 20.52 2.20
C GLY A 291 -4.85 19.05 1.90
N PHE A 292 -4.06 18.13 2.44
CA PHE A 292 -4.23 16.69 2.22
C PHE A 292 -4.47 15.97 3.56
N GLU A 293 -5.60 15.27 3.67
CA GLU A 293 -5.85 14.41 4.85
C GLU A 293 -5.21 13.04 4.58
N PRO A 294 -4.16 12.69 5.32
CA PRO A 294 -3.50 11.41 5.05
C PRO A 294 -4.34 10.23 5.52
N GLU A 295 -4.53 9.26 4.65
CA GLU A 295 -5.14 7.98 4.97
C GLU A 295 -4.03 6.93 5.17
N ALA A 296 -4.42 5.73 5.59
CA ALA A 296 -3.47 4.74 6.08
C ALA A 296 -2.34 4.42 5.08
N TYR A 297 -2.66 4.23 3.80
CA TYR A 297 -1.65 3.84 2.81
C TYR A 297 -0.63 4.95 2.51
N THR A 298 -0.94 6.22 2.87
CA THR A 298 0.05 7.31 2.84
C THR A 298 1.26 6.95 3.71
N PHE A 299 1.00 6.39 4.89
CA PHE A 299 2.06 6.01 5.83
C PHE A 299 2.81 4.76 5.39
N TYR A 300 2.11 3.80 4.76
CA TYR A 300 2.75 2.58 4.26
C TYR A 300 3.73 2.91 3.11
N ALA A 301 3.34 3.82 2.23
CA ALA A 301 4.21 4.29 1.16
C ALA A 301 5.40 5.10 1.70
N TYR A 302 5.13 5.97 2.70
CA TYR A 302 6.17 6.73 3.39
C TYR A 302 7.20 5.79 4.02
N ALA A 303 6.73 4.76 4.73
CA ALA A 303 7.59 3.74 5.36
C ALA A 303 8.42 2.97 4.33
N GLY A 304 7.86 2.77 3.12
CA GLY A 304 8.61 2.14 2.03
C GLY A 304 9.86 2.93 1.66
N VAL A 305 9.71 4.25 1.53
CA VAL A 305 10.86 5.14 1.25
C VAL A 305 11.85 5.14 2.44
N GLN A 306 11.31 5.23 3.67
CA GLN A 306 12.19 5.21 4.86
C GLN A 306 12.99 3.91 4.93
N SER A 307 12.34 2.78 4.65
CA SER A 307 13.03 1.47 4.66
C SER A 307 14.11 1.41 3.60
N LEU A 308 13.81 1.90 2.38
CA LEU A 308 14.77 1.96 1.28
C LEU A 308 15.99 2.79 1.65
N VAL A 309 15.77 4.04 2.08
CA VAL A 309 16.84 4.98 2.38
C VAL A 309 17.70 4.49 3.56
N ASN A 310 17.03 3.99 4.60
CA ASN A 310 17.75 3.49 5.78
C ASN A 310 18.60 2.26 5.43
N ALA A 311 18.07 1.35 4.62
CA ALA A 311 18.79 0.15 4.21
C ALA A 311 19.99 0.50 3.31
N ALA A 312 19.78 1.41 2.35
CA ALA A 312 20.88 1.85 1.46
C ALA A 312 22.00 2.53 2.26
N ASN A 313 21.62 3.40 3.19
CA ASN A 313 22.61 4.09 4.05
C ASN A 313 23.33 3.08 4.96
N ALA A 314 22.64 2.07 5.47
CA ALA A 314 23.24 1.01 6.27
C ALA A 314 24.17 0.10 5.42
N ALA A 315 23.84 -0.10 4.16
CA ALA A 315 24.70 -0.84 3.21
C ALA A 315 25.92 -0.01 2.79
N GLY A 316 25.83 1.31 2.82
CA GLY A 316 26.81 2.22 2.25
C GLY A 316 26.84 2.12 0.72
N SER A 317 25.71 1.79 0.10
CA SER A 317 25.63 1.47 -1.32
C SER A 317 24.23 1.79 -1.87
N ASN A 318 24.19 2.20 -3.13
CA ASN A 318 22.94 2.39 -3.88
C ASN A 318 22.75 1.29 -4.94
N ASP A 319 23.50 0.19 -4.83
CA ASP A 319 23.27 -1.00 -5.66
C ASP A 319 22.04 -1.76 -5.15
N PRO A 320 21.03 -2.04 -6.01
CA PRO A 320 19.79 -2.66 -5.54
C PRO A 320 19.97 -4.02 -4.85
N MET A 321 20.92 -4.84 -5.27
CA MET A 321 21.12 -6.15 -4.64
C MET A 321 21.76 -6.01 -3.26
N GLU A 322 22.69 -5.05 -3.11
CA GLU A 322 23.31 -4.76 -1.80
C GLU A 322 22.27 -4.16 -0.85
N VAL A 323 21.40 -3.28 -1.36
CA VAL A 323 20.30 -2.71 -0.57
C VAL A 323 19.30 -3.81 -0.16
N ALA A 324 18.95 -4.72 -1.09
CA ALA A 324 18.05 -5.86 -0.77
C ALA A 324 18.64 -6.74 0.35
N THR A 325 19.95 -6.99 0.28
CA THR A 325 20.64 -7.74 1.33
C THR A 325 20.56 -6.99 2.67
N ALA A 326 20.86 -5.68 2.64
CA ALA A 326 20.78 -4.87 3.86
C ALA A 326 19.37 -4.81 4.43
N MET A 327 18.32 -4.76 3.58
CA MET A 327 16.93 -4.80 4.04
C MET A 327 16.66 -6.05 4.88
N LYS A 328 17.19 -7.20 4.46
CA LYS A 328 16.97 -8.48 5.14
C LYS A 328 17.84 -8.65 6.40
N GLU A 329 19.05 -8.03 6.42
CA GLU A 329 20.05 -8.34 7.45
C GLU A 329 20.31 -7.22 8.46
N LYS A 330 20.06 -5.96 8.10
CA LYS A 330 20.49 -4.81 8.92
C LYS A 330 19.39 -4.07 9.66
N GLY A 331 18.15 -4.60 9.59
CA GLY A 331 17.04 -4.04 10.37
C GLY A 331 17.23 -4.25 11.89
N PRO A 332 16.36 -3.70 12.73
CA PRO A 332 15.15 -2.98 12.34
C PRO A 332 15.41 -1.56 11.85
N PHE A 333 14.59 -1.09 10.93
CA PHE A 333 14.64 0.27 10.40
C PHE A 333 13.52 1.10 11.02
N LYS A 334 13.84 2.29 11.49
CA LYS A 334 12.83 3.22 12.02
C LYS A 334 11.96 3.77 10.90
N THR A 335 10.65 3.66 11.08
CA THR A 335 9.68 4.16 10.12
C THR A 335 8.47 4.76 10.83
N VAL A 336 7.59 5.40 10.06
CA VAL A 336 6.32 5.91 10.58
C VAL A 336 5.34 4.80 10.99
N LEU A 337 5.67 3.54 10.69
CA LEU A 337 4.90 2.35 11.13
C LEU A 337 5.56 1.67 12.34
N GLY A 338 6.55 2.32 12.95
CA GLY A 338 7.40 1.75 13.97
C GLY A 338 8.67 1.14 13.39
N ASP A 339 9.35 0.34 14.17
CA ASP A 339 10.58 -0.33 13.74
C ASP A 339 10.23 -1.57 12.90
N ILE A 340 10.73 -1.62 11.67
CA ILE A 340 10.46 -2.72 10.72
C ILE A 340 11.74 -3.52 10.44
N SER A 341 11.67 -4.83 10.60
CA SER A 341 12.64 -5.78 10.05
C SER A 341 11.97 -6.56 8.92
N PHE A 342 12.74 -7.00 7.94
CA PHE A 342 12.24 -7.83 6.85
C PHE A 342 12.79 -9.24 6.98
N ASP A 343 11.95 -10.23 6.72
CA ASP A 343 12.39 -11.63 6.71
C ASP A 343 13.10 -11.97 5.38
N ALA A 344 13.54 -13.22 5.25
CA ALA A 344 14.25 -13.68 4.04
C ALA A 344 13.44 -13.53 2.75
N LYS A 345 12.12 -13.50 2.85
CA LYS A 345 11.21 -13.34 1.69
C LYS A 345 10.91 -11.88 1.37
N GLY A 346 11.17 -10.96 2.31
CA GLY A 346 10.86 -9.53 2.16
C GLY A 346 9.58 -9.10 2.85
N ASP A 347 9.03 -9.94 3.73
CA ASP A 347 7.83 -9.62 4.52
C ASP A 347 8.22 -8.85 5.79
N PRO A 348 7.45 -7.82 6.19
CA PRO A 348 7.81 -6.97 7.32
C PRO A 348 7.34 -7.54 8.67
N SER A 349 8.08 -7.18 9.72
CA SER A 349 7.73 -7.50 11.12
C SER A 349 6.70 -6.49 11.66
N LEU A 350 5.45 -6.58 11.19
CA LEU A 350 4.38 -5.68 11.61
C LEU A 350 3.42 -6.38 12.59
N SER A 351 2.81 -5.58 13.47
CA SER A 351 1.78 -6.07 14.38
C SER A 351 0.60 -6.69 13.61
N PRO A 352 -0.15 -7.63 14.23
CA PRO A 352 -1.24 -8.31 13.51
C PRO A 352 -2.34 -7.38 13.00
N TYR A 353 -3.16 -7.90 12.09
CA TYR A 353 -4.40 -7.25 11.69
C TYR A 353 -5.36 -7.14 12.88
N VAL A 354 -6.13 -6.05 12.90
CA VAL A 354 -7.20 -5.81 13.88
C VAL A 354 -8.49 -5.46 13.15
N MET A 355 -9.62 -5.50 13.88
CA MET A 355 -10.92 -5.18 13.31
C MET A 355 -11.23 -3.69 13.47
N PHE A 356 -11.87 -3.13 12.46
CA PHE A 356 -12.35 -1.75 12.44
C PHE A 356 -13.85 -1.76 12.14
N GLU A 357 -14.53 -0.71 12.58
CA GLU A 357 -15.93 -0.44 12.31
C GLU A 357 -16.10 0.95 11.71
N TRP A 358 -16.87 1.06 10.65
CA TRP A 358 -17.18 2.35 10.02
C TRP A 358 -18.32 3.03 10.79
N ARG A 359 -18.07 4.22 11.28
CA ARG A 359 -19.06 5.04 12.00
C ARG A 359 -18.73 6.52 11.84
N LYS A 360 -19.69 7.38 12.18
CA LYS A 360 -19.45 8.82 12.14
C LYS A 360 -18.47 9.24 13.22
N GLY A 361 -17.49 10.03 12.83
CA GLY A 361 -16.56 10.67 13.75
C GLY A 361 -17.19 11.93 14.37
N GLU A 362 -16.40 12.62 15.17
CA GLU A 362 -16.84 13.86 15.85
C GLU A 362 -17.13 14.98 14.83
N ASP A 363 -16.51 14.94 13.68
CA ASP A 363 -16.72 15.88 12.56
C ASP A 363 -17.99 15.57 11.73
N GLY A 364 -18.72 14.50 12.10
CA GLY A 364 -19.93 14.07 11.41
C GLY A 364 -19.68 13.27 10.13
N LYS A 365 -18.43 13.02 9.78
CA LYS A 365 -18.08 12.24 8.59
C LYS A 365 -17.85 10.78 8.97
N TYR A 366 -18.15 9.88 8.04
CA TYR A 366 -17.85 8.47 8.23
C TYR A 366 -16.35 8.21 8.10
N ASN A 367 -15.83 7.42 9.00
CA ASN A 367 -14.45 6.94 9.00
C ASN A 367 -14.44 5.56 9.68
N TYR A 368 -13.31 4.87 9.60
CA TYR A 368 -13.14 3.57 10.24
C TYR A 368 -12.38 3.76 11.57
N PHE A 369 -12.84 3.07 12.59
CA PHE A 369 -12.24 3.16 13.94
C PHE A 369 -11.97 1.75 14.44
N GLN A 370 -10.84 1.57 15.10
CA GLN A 370 -10.47 0.27 15.66
C GLN A 370 -11.50 -0.14 16.73
N LYS A 371 -11.88 -1.43 16.70
CA LYS A 371 -12.87 -2.00 17.60
C LYS A 371 -12.25 -2.52 18.90
#